data_fc07930b86253ea30a3b7f9e554a0de6
#
_entry.id   fc07930b86253ea30a3b7f9e554a0de6
#
_cell.length_a   1.000
_cell.length_b   1.000
_cell.length_c   1.000
_cell.angle_alpha   90.00
_cell.angle_beta   90.00
_cell.angle_gamma   90.00
#
_symmetry.space_group_name_H-M   'P 1'
#
loop_
_entity.id
_entity.type
_entity.pdbx_description
1 polymer ?
#
loop_
_entity_poly.entity_id
_entity_poly.type
_entity_poly.pdbx_seq_one_letter_code
_entity_poly.pdbx_strand_id
1 'polypeptide(L)'
;VFELFRTLAVIGLQFGDEGKGKIVDYLSSRYEIVARYQGGANAGHTVITGGKVYKFHLIPSGILHGTICVLGNGMVIDPIQLLEEIKMVKDYSPLKKIRISERAHVVMPYHKEQDMVEEKRKNNKIGTTGKGIGPAYEDKYGRIGIRMVDLLDKEKLEEKVKLALNMKRGFLEKEFNLREIVQSYHEAALQFKKNIIDTSSFLRKSIEEGRSVLFEGAQGTHLDVDFGMYPFVTSSNTTIGGAITGLGIPPHYISNVMGVVKAYTTKVGEGPFPTEIKGKIADEILKKGNEYGTTTGRPRRIGWLDLNLVKYSVEVSGVKYIAISKIDILSGIGEIKVAYAYKYNGKIIKKIPPDPSEISKLTPVYRVFEGWEFTGEDRRNEIPKNMKNYIRFIEEKTGAKVVIISLGASREDTKLLGRF
;
A
#
# COMPACT_ATOMS: atom_id res chain seq x y z
N VAL A 1 -0.03 28.35 -10.19
CA VAL A 1 -1.13 27.41 -9.93
C VAL A 1 -0.80 26.14 -10.69
N PHE A 2 -0.58 25.00 -9.98
CA PHE A 2 -0.32 23.71 -10.63
C PHE A 2 -1.67 23.18 -11.13
N GLU A 3 -1.82 22.89 -12.42
CA GLU A 3 -2.92 22.08 -12.91
C GLU A 3 -2.68 20.65 -12.45
N LEU A 4 -3.38 20.26 -11.40
CA LEU A 4 -3.41 18.86 -10.93
C LEU A 4 -4.39 18.08 -11.80
N PHE A 5 -4.05 16.82 -12.07
CA PHE A 5 -4.98 15.92 -12.72
C PHE A 5 -6.26 15.80 -11.89
N ARG A 6 -7.39 15.89 -12.55
CA ARG A 6 -8.70 15.75 -11.91
C ARG A 6 -8.85 14.42 -11.18
N THR A 7 -8.25 13.37 -11.73
CA THR A 7 -8.17 12.06 -11.10
C THR A 7 -6.75 11.52 -11.19
N LEU A 8 -6.21 11.03 -10.08
CA LEU A 8 -4.86 10.52 -9.98
C LEU A 8 -4.84 9.24 -9.14
N ALA A 9 -4.22 8.18 -9.65
CA ALA A 9 -3.94 6.99 -8.84
C ALA A 9 -2.50 7.03 -8.32
N VAL A 10 -2.32 6.71 -7.03
CA VAL A 10 -1.01 6.59 -6.37
C VAL A 10 -0.79 5.15 -5.98
N ILE A 11 0.23 4.52 -6.56
CA ILE A 11 0.56 3.10 -6.36
C ILE A 11 2.00 2.91 -5.89
N GLY A 12 2.31 1.79 -5.25
CA GLY A 12 3.68 1.41 -4.88
C GLY A 12 4.38 0.65 -5.99
N LEU A 13 5.63 0.99 -6.28
CA LEU A 13 6.41 0.37 -7.36
C LEU A 13 7.38 -0.73 -6.88
N GLN A 14 7.42 -1.04 -5.58
CA GLN A 14 8.33 -2.00 -4.97
C GLN A 14 7.57 -3.04 -4.15
N PHE A 15 8.02 -3.35 -2.94
CA PHE A 15 7.44 -4.35 -2.03
C PHE A 15 6.55 -3.74 -0.94
N GLY A 16 5.90 -2.62 -1.18
CA GLY A 16 5.24 -1.86 -0.14
C GLY A 16 6.21 -1.00 0.68
N ASP A 17 5.66 -0.27 1.65
CA ASP A 17 6.44 0.60 2.54
C ASP A 17 7.27 1.70 1.83
N GLU A 18 6.90 2.04 0.58
CA GLU A 18 7.55 3.10 -0.20
C GLU A 18 7.26 4.52 0.35
N GLY A 19 6.47 4.65 1.40
CA GLY A 19 6.06 5.96 1.92
C GLY A 19 4.87 6.58 1.18
N LYS A 20 4.04 5.76 0.53
CA LYS A 20 2.81 6.21 -0.16
C LYS A 20 1.92 7.06 0.72
N GLY A 21 1.73 6.67 1.99
CA GLY A 21 0.87 7.42 2.92
C GLY A 21 1.25 8.89 3.03
N LYS A 22 2.57 9.21 3.09
CA LYS A 22 3.05 10.61 3.08
C LYS A 22 2.74 11.32 1.76
N ILE A 23 2.94 10.66 0.62
CA ILE A 23 2.68 11.25 -0.70
C ILE A 23 1.18 11.47 -0.89
N VAL A 24 0.35 10.50 -0.51
CA VAL A 24 -1.12 10.65 -0.52
C VAL A 24 -1.56 11.77 0.40
N ASP A 25 -1.05 11.83 1.63
CA ASP A 25 -1.35 12.91 2.56
C ASP A 25 -0.97 14.28 1.98
N TYR A 26 0.24 14.42 1.42
CA TYR A 26 0.69 15.65 0.77
C TYR A 26 -0.21 16.09 -0.39
N LEU A 27 -0.68 15.13 -1.20
CA LEU A 27 -1.56 15.39 -2.33
C LEU A 27 -3.02 15.63 -1.90
N SER A 28 -3.46 15.01 -0.82
CA SER A 28 -4.88 15.00 -0.39
C SER A 28 -5.47 16.38 -0.17
N SER A 29 -4.64 17.36 0.25
CA SER A 29 -5.09 18.76 0.41
C SER A 29 -5.62 19.40 -0.88
N ARG A 30 -5.38 18.76 -2.01
CA ARG A 30 -5.71 19.27 -3.36
C ARG A 30 -6.81 18.46 -4.06
N TYR A 31 -7.33 17.43 -3.38
CA TYR A 31 -8.40 16.57 -3.88
C TYR A 31 -9.61 16.62 -2.95
N GLU A 32 -10.80 16.53 -3.53
CA GLU A 32 -12.05 16.52 -2.75
C GLU A 32 -12.36 15.14 -2.19
N ILE A 33 -11.89 14.08 -2.86
CA ILE A 33 -12.16 12.69 -2.50
C ILE A 33 -10.84 11.91 -2.52
N VAL A 34 -10.61 11.07 -1.49
CA VAL A 34 -9.55 10.06 -1.48
C VAL A 34 -10.19 8.68 -1.34
N ALA A 35 -9.91 7.78 -2.29
CA ALA A 35 -10.55 6.47 -2.37
C ALA A 35 -9.52 5.34 -2.32
N ARG A 36 -9.61 4.46 -1.32
CA ARG A 36 -8.86 3.20 -1.26
C ARG A 36 -9.62 2.09 -1.96
N TYR A 37 -8.90 1.28 -2.71
CA TYR A 37 -9.52 0.29 -3.58
C TYR A 37 -9.21 -1.16 -3.23
N GLN A 38 -8.18 -1.46 -2.42
CA GLN A 38 -7.79 -2.84 -2.07
C GLN A 38 -7.05 -2.91 -0.74
N GLY A 39 -6.74 -4.14 -0.30
CA GLY A 39 -6.10 -4.41 0.99
C GLY A 39 -7.07 -4.26 2.15
N GLY A 40 -6.53 -4.10 3.32
CA GLY A 40 -7.27 -3.96 4.57
C GLY A 40 -6.35 -3.46 5.68
N ALA A 41 -6.51 -3.99 6.88
CA ALA A 41 -5.72 -3.60 8.05
C ALA A 41 -4.25 -4.09 8.00
N ASN A 42 -3.83 -4.80 6.95
CA ASN A 42 -2.42 -5.09 6.67
C ASN A 42 -1.64 -3.90 6.11
N ALA A 43 -2.31 -2.86 5.63
CA ALA A 43 -1.67 -1.60 5.31
C ALA A 43 -1.37 -0.81 6.59
N GLY A 44 -0.27 -0.06 6.60
CA GLY A 44 0.09 0.82 7.70
C GLY A 44 0.61 2.15 7.16
N HIS A 45 -0.20 3.21 7.28
CA HIS A 45 0.20 4.56 6.89
C HIS A 45 0.43 5.39 8.15
N THR A 46 1.64 5.89 8.33
CA THR A 46 1.96 6.83 9.40
C THR A 46 2.02 8.24 8.81
N VAL A 47 1.23 9.15 9.37
CA VAL A 47 1.22 10.56 9.02
C VAL A 47 1.58 11.38 10.24
N ILE A 48 2.55 12.29 10.08
CA ILE A 48 2.98 13.22 11.13
C ILE A 48 2.53 14.62 10.71
N THR A 49 1.64 15.21 11.51
CA THR A 49 1.13 16.57 11.27
C THR A 49 0.74 17.24 12.58
N GLY A 50 1.02 18.53 12.71
CA GLY A 50 0.72 19.29 13.93
C GLY A 50 1.37 18.70 15.19
N GLY A 51 2.54 18.08 15.09
CA GLY A 51 3.23 17.42 16.21
C GLY A 51 2.59 16.10 16.67
N LYS A 52 1.50 15.64 16.03
CA LYS A 52 0.82 14.38 16.32
C LYS A 52 1.14 13.32 15.29
N VAL A 53 1.20 12.06 15.73
CA VAL A 53 1.42 10.87 14.88
C VAL A 53 0.11 10.11 14.74
N TYR A 54 -0.37 9.95 13.50
CA TYR A 54 -1.54 9.16 13.17
C TYR A 54 -1.13 7.89 12.44
N LYS A 55 -1.66 6.76 12.87
CA LYS A 55 -1.41 5.44 12.23
C LYS A 55 -2.71 4.91 11.64
N PHE A 56 -2.84 4.97 10.33
CA PHE A 56 -4.01 4.48 9.60
C PHE A 56 -3.76 3.08 9.04
N HIS A 57 -4.77 2.24 9.10
CA HIS A 57 -4.79 0.93 8.47
C HIS A 57 -5.92 0.83 7.43
N LEU A 58 -7.07 1.43 7.70
CA LEU A 58 -8.27 1.38 6.85
C LEU A 58 -8.62 2.73 6.25
N ILE A 59 -8.67 3.78 7.08
CA ILE A 59 -9.12 5.12 6.66
C ILE A 59 -8.03 5.76 5.79
N PRO A 60 -8.37 6.31 4.60
CA PRO A 60 -7.44 7.12 3.81
C PRO A 60 -6.87 8.30 4.60
N SER A 61 -5.58 8.58 4.44
CA SER A 61 -4.91 9.68 5.14
C SER A 61 -5.48 11.06 4.83
N GLY A 62 -6.21 11.21 3.73
CA GLY A 62 -6.95 12.42 3.38
C GLY A 62 -7.95 12.92 4.43
N ILE A 63 -8.37 12.06 5.37
CA ILE A 63 -9.28 12.46 6.47
C ILE A 63 -8.73 13.64 7.28
N LEU A 64 -7.41 13.75 7.42
CA LEU A 64 -6.74 14.84 8.14
C LEU A 64 -6.86 16.19 7.43
N HIS A 65 -7.22 16.20 6.15
CA HIS A 65 -7.50 17.39 5.35
C HIS A 65 -9.00 17.68 5.21
N GLY A 66 -9.86 16.87 5.85
CA GLY A 66 -11.30 16.99 5.74
C GLY A 66 -11.86 16.57 4.38
N THR A 67 -11.11 15.82 3.57
CA THR A 67 -11.58 15.25 2.30
C THR A 67 -12.60 14.13 2.55
N ILE A 68 -13.41 13.83 1.55
CA ILE A 68 -14.25 12.64 1.59
C ILE A 68 -13.37 11.41 1.39
N CYS A 69 -13.47 10.46 2.32
CA CYS A 69 -12.68 9.23 2.33
C CYS A 69 -13.56 8.04 1.95
N VAL A 70 -13.24 7.35 0.86
CA VAL A 70 -13.99 6.20 0.35
C VAL A 70 -13.22 4.92 0.62
N LEU A 71 -13.86 3.96 1.28
CA LEU A 71 -13.41 2.58 1.43
C LEU A 71 -14.14 1.73 0.38
N GLY A 72 -13.43 1.34 -0.69
CA GLY A 72 -13.99 0.69 -1.86
C GLY A 72 -14.34 -0.78 -1.66
N ASN A 73 -15.09 -1.33 -2.61
CA ASN A 73 -15.56 -2.73 -2.59
C ASN A 73 -14.42 -3.76 -2.70
N GLY A 74 -13.26 -3.37 -3.18
CA GLY A 74 -12.08 -4.24 -3.25
C GLY A 74 -11.35 -4.39 -1.92
N MET A 75 -11.65 -3.56 -0.92
CA MET A 75 -11.10 -3.70 0.43
C MET A 75 -11.74 -4.85 1.21
N VAL A 76 -11.00 -5.37 2.20
CA VAL A 76 -11.52 -6.20 3.27
C VAL A 76 -11.41 -5.42 4.58
N ILE A 77 -12.54 -5.23 5.25
CA ILE A 77 -12.69 -4.27 6.34
C ILE A 77 -13.01 -5.00 7.65
N ASP A 78 -12.20 -4.74 8.67
CA ASP A 78 -12.53 -5.09 10.05
C ASP A 78 -13.33 -3.93 10.67
N PRO A 79 -14.63 -4.10 10.96
CA PRO A 79 -15.47 -3.04 11.48
C PRO A 79 -15.07 -2.58 12.88
N ILE A 80 -14.46 -3.46 13.68
CA ILE A 80 -13.97 -3.10 15.03
C ILE A 80 -12.74 -2.20 14.89
N GLN A 81 -11.77 -2.60 14.05
CA GLN A 81 -10.61 -1.77 13.74
C GLN A 81 -11.01 -0.41 13.13
N LEU A 82 -12.01 -0.41 12.26
CA LEU A 82 -12.53 0.84 11.67
C LEU A 82 -13.09 1.79 12.73
N LEU A 83 -13.83 1.27 13.71
CA LEU A 83 -14.32 2.09 14.84
C LEU A 83 -13.19 2.69 15.67
N GLU A 84 -12.12 1.95 15.89
CA GLU A 84 -10.94 2.46 16.62
C GLU A 84 -10.30 3.62 15.84
N GLU A 85 -10.15 3.50 14.53
CA GLU A 85 -9.62 4.58 13.70
C GLU A 85 -10.56 5.79 13.63
N ILE A 86 -11.88 5.58 13.56
CA ILE A 86 -12.89 6.65 13.65
C ILE A 86 -12.76 7.44 14.97
N LYS A 87 -12.57 6.73 16.09
CA LYS A 87 -12.35 7.36 17.40
C LYS A 87 -11.05 8.15 17.45
N MET A 88 -9.98 7.64 16.85
CA MET A 88 -8.68 8.31 16.80
C MET A 88 -8.74 9.66 16.08
N VAL A 89 -9.60 9.78 15.06
CA VAL A 89 -9.75 11.00 14.24
C VAL A 89 -11.05 11.76 14.52
N LYS A 90 -11.65 11.60 15.71
CA LYS A 90 -12.94 12.22 16.07
C LYS A 90 -13.00 13.73 15.80
N ASP A 91 -11.89 14.43 15.99
CA ASP A 91 -11.77 15.88 15.83
C ASP A 91 -11.97 16.34 14.36
N TYR A 92 -11.82 15.42 13.41
CA TYR A 92 -12.01 15.65 11.96
C TYR A 92 -13.42 15.32 11.45
N SER A 93 -14.38 15.07 12.36
CA SER A 93 -15.77 14.70 12.03
C SER A 93 -15.86 13.51 11.03
N PRO A 94 -15.22 12.37 11.30
CA PRO A 94 -15.04 11.29 10.33
C PRO A 94 -16.35 10.72 9.78
N LEU A 95 -17.40 10.61 10.60
CA LEU A 95 -18.71 10.11 10.15
C LEU A 95 -19.40 11.00 9.11
N LYS A 96 -19.02 12.28 8.99
CA LYS A 96 -19.49 13.14 7.90
C LYS A 96 -18.73 12.91 6.60
N LYS A 97 -17.51 12.40 6.68
CA LYS A 97 -16.56 12.32 5.59
C LYS A 97 -16.34 10.91 5.03
N ILE A 98 -16.49 9.86 5.81
CA ILE A 98 -16.26 8.48 5.37
C ILE A 98 -17.47 7.97 4.55
N ARG A 99 -17.15 7.20 3.50
CA ARG A 99 -18.09 6.39 2.71
C ARG A 99 -17.53 4.97 2.61
N ILE A 100 -18.33 4.00 2.97
CA ILE A 100 -17.95 2.59 3.06
C ILE A 100 -18.76 1.83 2.03
N SER A 101 -18.09 1.06 1.17
CA SER A 101 -18.82 0.24 0.20
C SER A 101 -19.65 -0.83 0.89
N GLU A 102 -20.94 -0.85 0.59
CA GLU A 102 -21.86 -1.91 1.00
C GLU A 102 -21.40 -3.30 0.54
N ARG A 103 -20.59 -3.35 -0.53
CA ARG A 103 -20.07 -4.58 -1.17
C ARG A 103 -18.69 -4.99 -0.66
N ALA A 104 -18.00 -4.17 0.15
CA ALA A 104 -16.73 -4.53 0.76
C ALA A 104 -16.91 -5.75 1.68
N HIS A 105 -15.92 -6.66 1.67
CA HIS A 105 -15.98 -7.85 2.51
C HIS A 105 -15.46 -7.55 3.91
N VAL A 106 -15.96 -8.33 4.86
CA VAL A 106 -15.68 -8.16 6.28
C VAL A 106 -14.57 -9.13 6.72
N VAL A 107 -13.59 -8.61 7.45
CA VAL A 107 -12.64 -9.44 8.17
C VAL A 107 -13.28 -9.86 9.49
N MET A 108 -13.52 -11.16 9.65
CA MET A 108 -14.12 -11.77 10.84
C MET A 108 -13.04 -12.30 11.80
N PRO A 109 -13.34 -12.56 13.08
CA PRO A 109 -12.37 -13.08 14.05
C PRO A 109 -11.74 -14.41 13.62
N TYR A 110 -12.52 -15.28 13.02
CA TYR A 110 -12.03 -16.57 12.52
C TYR A 110 -11.06 -16.43 11.34
N HIS A 111 -11.10 -15.35 10.57
CA HIS A 111 -10.09 -15.07 9.55
C HIS A 111 -8.72 -14.79 10.16
N LYS A 112 -8.69 -14.06 11.30
CA LYS A 112 -7.43 -13.78 12.00
C LYS A 112 -6.82 -15.07 12.57
N GLU A 113 -7.66 -15.96 13.11
CA GLU A 113 -7.22 -17.26 13.58
C GLU A 113 -6.70 -18.14 12.42
N GLN A 114 -7.46 -18.21 11.33
CA GLN A 114 -7.07 -18.94 10.13
C GLN A 114 -5.71 -18.48 9.60
N ASP A 115 -5.49 -17.17 9.50
CA ASP A 115 -4.22 -16.55 9.05
C ASP A 115 -3.03 -17.02 9.90
N MET A 116 -3.22 -17.11 11.23
CA MET A 116 -2.19 -17.60 12.15
C MET A 116 -1.96 -19.11 12.03
N VAL A 117 -3.01 -19.90 11.90
CA VAL A 117 -2.92 -21.35 11.74
C VAL A 117 -2.23 -21.73 10.43
N GLU A 118 -2.61 -21.06 9.33
CA GLU A 118 -1.98 -21.26 8.02
C GLU A 118 -0.51 -20.95 8.03
N GLU A 119 -0.13 -19.81 8.64
CA GLU A 119 1.28 -19.40 8.70
C GLU A 119 2.12 -20.39 9.53
N LYS A 120 1.54 -21.00 10.58
CA LYS A 120 2.21 -22.04 11.36
C LYS A 120 2.40 -23.34 10.57
N ARG A 121 1.42 -23.70 9.71
CA ARG A 121 1.43 -24.96 8.93
C ARG A 121 2.31 -24.89 7.68
N LYS A 122 2.62 -23.68 7.18
CA LYS A 122 3.46 -23.50 5.99
C LYS A 122 4.93 -23.76 6.29
N ASN A 123 5.57 -24.65 5.50
CA ASN A 123 7.02 -24.87 5.55
C ASN A 123 7.78 -23.60 5.15
N ASN A 124 7.26 -22.86 4.14
CA ASN A 124 7.78 -21.59 3.68
C ASN A 124 6.84 -20.47 4.19
N LYS A 125 7.20 -19.88 5.31
CA LYS A 125 6.44 -18.77 5.90
C LYS A 125 6.44 -17.56 4.97
N ILE A 126 5.27 -16.95 4.78
CA ILE A 126 5.12 -15.74 3.98
C ILE A 126 5.50 -14.49 4.81
N GLY A 127 5.34 -14.59 6.13
CA GLY A 127 5.53 -13.45 7.05
C GLY A 127 4.26 -12.62 7.16
N THR A 128 3.10 -13.28 7.26
CA THR A 128 1.79 -12.60 7.38
C THR A 128 1.74 -11.60 8.55
N THR A 129 0.84 -10.64 8.44
CA THR A 129 0.54 -9.66 9.50
C THR A 129 -0.40 -10.19 10.58
N GLY A 130 -1.00 -11.38 10.41
CA GLY A 130 -1.99 -11.96 11.32
C GLY A 130 -3.31 -11.17 11.39
N LYS A 131 -3.60 -10.37 10.37
CA LYS A 131 -4.81 -9.52 10.31
C LYS A 131 -5.99 -10.17 9.59
N GLY A 132 -5.86 -11.44 9.15
CA GLY A 132 -6.93 -12.19 8.50
C GLY A 132 -7.24 -11.73 7.07
N ILE A 133 -6.33 -11.02 6.41
CA ILE A 133 -6.58 -10.44 5.09
C ILE A 133 -6.67 -11.51 4.01
N GLY A 134 -5.71 -12.45 3.98
CA GLY A 134 -5.72 -13.58 3.05
C GLY A 134 -7.00 -14.40 3.15
N PRO A 135 -7.33 -14.93 4.34
CA PRO A 135 -8.56 -15.68 4.56
C PRO A 135 -9.85 -14.93 4.22
N ALA A 136 -9.91 -13.60 4.43
CA ALA A 136 -11.08 -12.81 4.03
C ALA A 136 -11.24 -12.71 2.50
N TYR A 137 -10.13 -12.60 1.75
CA TYR A 137 -10.15 -12.69 0.29
C TYR A 137 -10.47 -14.11 -0.20
N GLU A 138 -9.96 -15.15 0.47
CA GLU A 138 -10.32 -16.54 0.17
C GLU A 138 -11.84 -16.74 0.27
N ASP A 139 -12.47 -16.32 1.36
CA ASP A 139 -13.93 -16.40 1.53
C ASP A 139 -14.68 -15.58 0.48
N LYS A 140 -14.17 -14.40 0.09
CA LYS A 140 -14.75 -13.58 -0.99
C LYS A 140 -14.80 -14.36 -2.30
N TYR A 141 -13.70 -14.96 -2.72
CA TYR A 141 -13.62 -15.72 -3.97
C TYR A 141 -14.27 -17.11 -3.85
N GLY A 142 -14.27 -17.68 -2.66
CA GLY A 142 -15.05 -18.88 -2.29
C GLY A 142 -16.56 -18.64 -2.24
N ARG A 143 -17.01 -17.38 -2.31
CA ARG A 143 -18.42 -16.96 -2.33
C ARG A 143 -19.17 -17.26 -1.03
N ILE A 144 -18.44 -17.33 0.09
CA ILE A 144 -18.98 -17.48 1.44
C ILE A 144 -18.72 -16.24 2.31
N GLY A 145 -18.06 -15.24 1.75
CA GLY A 145 -17.69 -14.02 2.44
C GLY A 145 -18.90 -13.18 2.87
N ILE A 146 -18.73 -12.49 3.99
CA ILE A 146 -19.70 -11.55 4.57
C ILE A 146 -19.39 -10.14 4.04
N ARG A 147 -20.39 -9.41 3.60
CA ARG A 147 -20.26 -8.02 3.12
C ARG A 147 -20.67 -7.03 4.20
N MET A 148 -20.23 -5.79 4.06
CA MET A 148 -20.57 -4.71 4.98
C MET A 148 -22.09 -4.52 5.13
N VAL A 149 -22.86 -4.65 4.04
CA VAL A 149 -24.32 -4.57 4.06
C VAL A 149 -24.96 -5.68 4.90
N ASP A 150 -24.36 -6.87 4.93
CA ASP A 150 -24.89 -8.02 5.69
C ASP A 150 -24.83 -7.78 7.21
N LEU A 151 -23.91 -6.93 7.68
CA LEU A 151 -23.80 -6.57 9.10
C LEU A 151 -25.01 -5.80 9.63
N LEU A 152 -25.80 -5.18 8.75
CA LEU A 152 -26.97 -4.36 9.13
C LEU A 152 -28.22 -5.20 9.41
N ASP A 153 -28.20 -6.47 9.01
CA ASP A 153 -29.26 -7.45 9.23
C ASP A 153 -28.71 -8.56 10.13
N LYS A 154 -29.18 -8.58 11.38
CA LYS A 154 -28.63 -9.48 12.41
C LYS A 154 -28.91 -10.96 12.12
N GLU A 155 -30.09 -11.30 11.59
CA GLU A 155 -30.48 -12.67 11.27
C GLU A 155 -29.64 -13.21 10.11
N LYS A 156 -29.53 -12.42 9.05
CA LYS A 156 -28.70 -12.75 7.90
C LYS A 156 -27.21 -12.87 8.25
N LEU A 157 -26.72 -12.01 9.14
CA LEU A 157 -25.35 -12.09 9.65
C LEU A 157 -25.14 -13.40 10.41
N GLU A 158 -26.08 -13.80 11.28
CA GLU A 158 -26.01 -15.03 12.06
C GLU A 158 -25.96 -16.26 11.17
N GLU A 159 -26.82 -16.35 10.14
CA GLU A 159 -26.83 -17.43 9.15
C GLU A 159 -25.46 -17.55 8.44
N LYS A 160 -24.93 -16.43 7.97
CA LYS A 160 -23.64 -16.40 7.25
C LYS A 160 -22.46 -16.76 8.15
N VAL A 161 -22.40 -16.25 9.37
CA VAL A 161 -21.34 -16.60 10.32
C VAL A 161 -21.41 -18.09 10.69
N LYS A 162 -22.61 -18.61 10.92
CA LYS A 162 -22.83 -20.05 11.20
C LYS A 162 -22.34 -20.92 10.04
N LEU A 163 -22.66 -20.54 8.80
CA LEU A 163 -22.19 -21.25 7.60
C LEU A 163 -20.66 -21.23 7.53
N ALA A 164 -20.04 -20.06 7.67
CA ALA A 164 -18.58 -19.91 7.60
C ALA A 164 -17.86 -20.72 8.68
N LEU A 165 -18.35 -20.69 9.93
CA LEU A 165 -17.79 -21.49 11.03
C LEU A 165 -17.91 -22.98 10.78
N ASN A 166 -19.05 -23.44 10.24
CA ASN A 166 -19.24 -24.84 9.88
C ASN A 166 -18.27 -25.29 8.78
N MET A 167 -18.08 -24.48 7.74
CA MET A 167 -17.16 -24.80 6.64
C MET A 167 -15.70 -24.83 7.08
N LYS A 168 -15.35 -24.03 8.08
CA LYS A 168 -13.98 -23.95 8.63
C LYS A 168 -13.76 -24.88 9.83
N ARG A 169 -14.76 -25.66 10.21
CA ARG A 169 -14.66 -26.64 11.32
C ARG A 169 -13.54 -27.65 11.03
N GLY A 170 -12.66 -27.90 11.97
CA GLY A 170 -11.49 -28.77 11.80
C GLY A 170 -10.26 -28.07 11.22
N PHE A 171 -10.40 -26.84 10.71
CA PHE A 171 -9.27 -26.01 10.34
C PHE A 171 -8.88 -25.04 11.47
N LEU A 172 -9.86 -24.45 12.14
CA LEU A 172 -9.67 -23.52 13.25
C LEU A 172 -9.28 -24.28 14.53
N GLU A 173 -8.32 -23.74 15.26
CA GLU A 173 -7.84 -24.30 16.54
C GLU A 173 -8.63 -23.76 17.73
N LYS A 174 -9.35 -22.63 17.56
CA LYS A 174 -10.19 -22.02 18.60
C LYS A 174 -11.67 -22.22 18.32
N GLU A 175 -12.44 -22.32 19.40
CA GLU A 175 -13.89 -22.21 19.33
C GLU A 175 -14.33 -20.74 19.31
N PHE A 176 -15.39 -20.47 18.56
CA PHE A 176 -15.96 -19.14 18.42
C PHE A 176 -17.41 -19.11 18.89
N ASN A 177 -17.73 -18.15 19.74
CA ASN A 177 -19.11 -17.92 20.18
C ASN A 177 -19.86 -17.15 19.08
N LEU A 178 -20.77 -17.85 18.38
CA LEU A 178 -21.57 -17.29 17.31
C LEU A 178 -22.32 -16.02 17.73
N ARG A 179 -23.00 -16.06 18.90
CA ARG A 179 -23.82 -14.94 19.38
C ARG A 179 -22.97 -13.70 19.68
N GLU A 180 -21.81 -13.88 20.29
CA GLU A 180 -20.88 -12.79 20.60
C GLU A 180 -20.34 -12.12 19.34
N ILE A 181 -19.94 -12.91 18.33
CA ILE A 181 -19.49 -12.38 17.05
C ILE A 181 -20.60 -11.58 16.38
N VAL A 182 -21.79 -12.17 16.25
CA VAL A 182 -22.94 -11.52 15.61
C VAL A 182 -23.27 -10.21 16.32
N GLN A 183 -23.36 -10.22 17.63
CA GLN A 183 -23.69 -9.04 18.42
C GLN A 183 -22.65 -7.93 18.25
N SER A 184 -21.37 -8.22 18.45
CA SER A 184 -20.31 -7.22 18.39
C SER A 184 -20.14 -6.60 16.98
N TYR A 185 -20.26 -7.39 15.92
CA TYR A 185 -20.09 -6.92 14.54
C TYR A 185 -21.32 -6.14 14.04
N HIS A 186 -22.52 -6.58 14.43
CA HIS A 186 -23.75 -5.84 14.17
C HIS A 186 -23.75 -4.47 14.88
N GLU A 187 -23.46 -4.43 16.17
CA GLU A 187 -23.38 -3.19 16.94
C GLU A 187 -22.32 -2.22 16.40
N ALA A 188 -21.16 -2.74 16.00
CA ALA A 188 -20.13 -1.94 15.35
C ALA A 188 -20.64 -1.30 14.07
N ALA A 189 -21.31 -2.06 13.19
CA ALA A 189 -21.84 -1.56 11.93
C ALA A 189 -22.92 -0.49 12.13
N LEU A 190 -23.74 -0.61 13.16
CA LEU A 190 -24.79 0.38 13.46
C LEU A 190 -24.19 1.78 13.75
N GLN A 191 -22.96 1.88 14.29
CA GLN A 191 -22.30 3.16 14.57
C GLN A 191 -22.02 3.98 13.29
N PHE A 192 -21.86 3.30 12.16
CA PHE A 192 -21.59 3.92 10.85
C PHE A 192 -22.57 3.46 9.76
N LYS A 193 -23.80 3.04 10.14
CA LYS A 193 -24.82 2.55 9.22
C LYS A 193 -25.07 3.50 8.03
N LYS A 194 -25.16 4.81 8.29
CA LYS A 194 -25.40 5.84 7.26
C LYS A 194 -24.23 6.03 6.30
N ASN A 195 -23.06 5.50 6.64
CA ASN A 195 -21.86 5.58 5.83
C ASN A 195 -21.71 4.40 4.87
N ILE A 196 -22.45 3.30 5.09
CA ILE A 196 -22.48 2.12 4.22
C ILE A 196 -23.40 2.44 3.03
N ILE A 197 -22.81 2.60 1.85
CA ILE A 197 -23.49 3.06 0.64
C ILE A 197 -22.98 2.36 -0.63
N ASP A 198 -23.63 2.54 -1.77
CA ASP A 198 -23.06 2.24 -3.07
C ASP A 198 -21.97 3.25 -3.44
N THR A 199 -20.74 2.96 -3.00
CA THR A 199 -19.57 3.83 -3.26
C THR A 199 -19.20 3.90 -4.73
N SER A 200 -19.51 2.89 -5.53
CA SER A 200 -19.22 2.86 -6.96
C SER A 200 -20.07 3.92 -7.70
N SER A 201 -21.37 3.95 -7.45
CA SER A 201 -22.26 4.99 -7.99
C SER A 201 -21.90 6.37 -7.46
N PHE A 202 -21.54 6.49 -6.18
CA PHE A 202 -21.09 7.75 -5.59
C PHE A 202 -19.84 8.30 -6.29
N LEU A 203 -18.82 7.47 -6.53
CA LEU A 203 -17.58 7.89 -7.18
C LEU A 203 -17.83 8.26 -8.65
N ARG A 204 -18.56 7.45 -9.42
CA ARG A 204 -18.87 7.75 -10.83
C ARG A 204 -19.57 9.10 -10.95
N LYS A 205 -20.65 9.29 -10.20
CA LYS A 205 -21.38 10.57 -10.18
C LYS A 205 -20.48 11.74 -9.79
N SER A 206 -19.65 11.59 -8.74
CA SER A 206 -18.73 12.65 -8.31
C SER A 206 -17.75 13.03 -9.41
N ILE A 207 -17.17 12.07 -10.14
CA ILE A 207 -16.23 12.33 -11.23
C ILE A 207 -16.95 13.00 -12.41
N GLU A 208 -18.14 12.56 -12.77
CA GLU A 208 -18.97 13.17 -13.82
C GLU A 208 -19.33 14.64 -13.48
N GLU A 209 -19.64 14.91 -12.23
CA GLU A 209 -19.93 16.26 -11.72
C GLU A 209 -18.67 17.15 -11.62
N GLY A 210 -17.50 16.63 -11.93
CA GLY A 210 -16.28 17.44 -11.97
C GLY A 210 -15.42 17.38 -10.74
N ARG A 211 -15.73 16.58 -9.75
CA ARG A 211 -14.97 16.49 -8.51
C ARG A 211 -13.64 15.79 -8.72
N SER A 212 -12.63 16.24 -7.98
CA SER A 212 -11.30 15.67 -8.03
C SER A 212 -11.18 14.45 -7.11
N VAL A 213 -10.56 13.37 -7.62
CA VAL A 213 -10.42 12.11 -6.89
C VAL A 213 -8.98 11.62 -6.90
N LEU A 214 -8.44 11.32 -5.71
CA LEU A 214 -7.17 10.64 -5.50
C LEU A 214 -7.44 9.17 -5.16
N PHE A 215 -6.94 8.25 -5.98
CA PHE A 215 -7.05 6.81 -5.72
C PHE A 215 -5.80 6.35 -4.97
N GLU A 216 -5.99 5.85 -3.76
CA GLU A 216 -4.91 5.44 -2.85
C GLU A 216 -4.72 3.92 -2.90
N GLY A 217 -3.58 3.48 -3.46
CA GLY A 217 -3.15 2.09 -3.43
C GLY A 217 -2.45 1.72 -2.11
N ALA A 218 -2.57 0.47 -1.72
CA ALA A 218 -1.85 -0.12 -0.60
C ALA A 218 -0.82 -1.15 -1.11
N GLN A 219 0.17 -1.49 -0.31
CA GLN A 219 1.28 -2.38 -0.65
C GLN A 219 2.06 -1.88 -1.89
N GLY A 220 2.65 -2.76 -2.68
CA GLY A 220 3.40 -2.42 -3.90
C GLY A 220 3.23 -3.48 -4.97
N THR A 221 3.62 -3.17 -6.21
CA THR A 221 3.41 -4.03 -7.38
C THR A 221 3.99 -5.43 -7.22
N HIS A 222 5.16 -5.57 -6.55
CA HIS A 222 5.78 -6.88 -6.34
C HIS A 222 5.13 -7.71 -5.22
N LEU A 223 4.10 -7.17 -4.58
CA LEU A 223 3.19 -7.88 -3.68
C LEU A 223 1.81 -8.11 -4.30
N ASP A 224 1.57 -7.73 -5.55
CA ASP A 224 0.31 -8.00 -6.26
C ASP A 224 0.10 -9.51 -6.42
N VAL A 225 -1.14 -9.99 -6.25
CA VAL A 225 -1.46 -11.41 -6.30
C VAL A 225 -1.19 -12.05 -7.66
N ASP A 226 -1.32 -11.27 -8.75
CA ASP A 226 -1.13 -11.73 -10.13
C ASP A 226 0.26 -11.37 -10.70
N PHE A 227 0.77 -10.17 -10.38
CA PHE A 227 1.98 -9.60 -10.97
C PHE A 227 3.18 -9.57 -10.02
N GLY A 228 3.00 -9.95 -8.76
CA GLY A 228 4.05 -9.98 -7.74
C GLY A 228 4.90 -11.26 -7.78
N MET A 229 5.79 -11.38 -6.81
CA MET A 229 6.66 -12.55 -6.63
C MET A 229 5.93 -13.68 -5.91
N TYR A 230 4.94 -14.29 -6.55
CA TYR A 230 4.16 -15.38 -5.97
C TYR A 230 5.05 -16.54 -5.52
N PRO A 231 4.85 -17.15 -4.32
CA PRO A 231 3.74 -16.92 -3.38
C PRO A 231 3.96 -15.80 -2.35
N PHE A 232 5.06 -15.05 -2.42
CA PHE A 232 5.41 -13.99 -1.46
C PHE A 232 4.68 -12.67 -1.78
N VAL A 233 3.36 -12.73 -1.84
CA VAL A 233 2.46 -11.64 -2.26
C VAL A 233 1.37 -11.39 -1.23
N THR A 234 0.63 -10.29 -1.39
CA THR A 234 -0.64 -10.06 -0.70
C THR A 234 -1.80 -10.66 -1.51
N SER A 235 -2.93 -10.91 -0.90
CA SER A 235 -4.10 -11.54 -1.56
C SER A 235 -4.98 -10.55 -2.31
N SER A 236 -4.41 -9.44 -2.81
CA SER A 236 -5.15 -8.40 -3.53
C SER A 236 -4.36 -7.82 -4.70
N ASN A 237 -5.07 -7.17 -5.65
CA ASN A 237 -4.45 -6.50 -6.78
C ASN A 237 -4.00 -5.09 -6.37
N THR A 238 -2.70 -4.90 -6.28
CA THR A 238 -2.06 -3.64 -5.88
C THR A 238 -1.77 -2.72 -7.06
N THR A 239 -1.81 -3.25 -8.27
CA THR A 239 -1.64 -2.53 -9.53
C THR A 239 -2.86 -1.66 -9.87
N ILE A 240 -2.76 -0.86 -10.94
CA ILE A 240 -3.86 0.04 -11.35
C ILE A 240 -5.16 -0.71 -11.70
N GLY A 241 -5.05 -1.95 -12.19
CA GLY A 241 -6.23 -2.80 -12.45
C GLY A 241 -7.10 -3.01 -11.21
N GLY A 242 -6.46 -3.09 -10.03
CA GLY A 242 -7.16 -3.20 -8.76
C GLY A 242 -8.03 -1.98 -8.43
N ALA A 243 -7.67 -0.78 -8.88
CA ALA A 243 -8.50 0.42 -8.68
C ALA A 243 -9.81 0.34 -9.49
N ILE A 244 -9.75 -0.18 -10.71
CA ILE A 244 -10.92 -0.34 -11.58
C ILE A 244 -11.92 -1.31 -10.95
N THR A 245 -11.47 -2.51 -10.59
CA THR A 245 -12.33 -3.54 -10.00
C THR A 245 -12.72 -3.23 -8.56
N GLY A 246 -11.78 -2.68 -7.77
CA GLY A 246 -11.97 -2.40 -6.35
C GLY A 246 -12.81 -1.17 -6.03
N LEU A 247 -13.07 -0.30 -7.00
CA LEU A 247 -13.98 0.85 -6.86
C LEU A 247 -15.21 0.75 -7.77
N GLY A 248 -15.20 -0.18 -8.74
CA GLY A 248 -16.29 -0.32 -9.72
C GLY A 248 -16.42 0.91 -10.62
N ILE A 249 -15.28 1.44 -11.08
CA ILE A 249 -15.21 2.60 -11.98
C ILE A 249 -14.67 2.20 -13.35
N PRO A 250 -15.08 2.88 -14.43
CA PRO A 250 -14.50 2.67 -15.76
C PRO A 250 -13.02 3.08 -15.81
N PRO A 251 -12.18 2.43 -16.64
CA PRO A 251 -10.74 2.73 -16.72
C PRO A 251 -10.43 4.17 -17.13
N HIS A 252 -11.24 4.78 -17.99
CA HIS A 252 -11.07 6.16 -18.46
C HIS A 252 -11.33 7.22 -17.38
N TYR A 253 -11.85 6.82 -16.20
CA TYR A 253 -11.97 7.71 -15.04
C TYR A 253 -10.66 7.90 -14.29
N ILE A 254 -9.62 7.17 -14.65
CA ILE A 254 -8.28 7.34 -14.09
C ILE A 254 -7.42 8.09 -15.11
N SER A 255 -7.27 9.41 -14.94
CA SER A 255 -6.56 10.25 -15.90
C SER A 255 -5.06 9.97 -15.92
N ASN A 256 -4.46 9.78 -14.76
CA ASN A 256 -3.03 9.50 -14.62
C ASN A 256 -2.71 8.58 -13.45
N VAL A 257 -1.51 7.97 -13.54
CA VAL A 257 -0.97 7.08 -12.51
C VAL A 257 0.39 7.61 -12.06
N MET A 258 0.55 7.80 -10.76
CA MET A 258 1.81 8.14 -10.10
C MET A 258 2.31 6.92 -9.33
N GLY A 259 3.55 6.55 -9.58
CA GLY A 259 4.24 5.52 -8.81
C GLY A 259 5.05 6.12 -7.66
N VAL A 260 5.02 5.50 -6.50
CA VAL A 260 5.91 5.85 -5.40
C VAL A 260 7.02 4.82 -5.31
N VAL A 261 8.26 5.29 -5.31
CA VAL A 261 9.46 4.49 -5.16
C VAL A 261 10.31 5.03 -4.02
N LYS A 262 10.87 4.14 -3.22
CA LYS A 262 11.89 4.49 -2.25
C LYS A 262 13.25 4.53 -2.94
N ALA A 263 14.13 5.46 -2.57
CA ALA A 263 15.45 5.58 -3.16
C ALA A 263 16.36 4.35 -2.97
N TYR A 264 15.92 3.37 -2.21
CA TYR A 264 16.51 2.04 -2.02
C TYR A 264 15.37 1.02 -1.93
N THR A 265 15.68 -0.25 -1.85
CA THR A 265 14.63 -1.28 -1.75
C THR A 265 14.55 -1.83 -0.33
N THR A 266 13.34 -2.05 0.16
CA THR A 266 13.10 -2.76 1.42
C THR A 266 12.09 -3.87 1.22
N LYS A 267 12.22 -4.94 1.98
CA LYS A 267 11.29 -6.07 1.95
C LYS A 267 11.02 -6.57 3.36
N VAL A 268 9.75 -6.80 3.66
CA VAL A 268 9.31 -7.52 4.86
C VAL A 268 9.05 -8.97 4.48
N GLY A 269 9.38 -9.91 5.36
CA GLY A 269 9.14 -11.33 5.15
C GLY A 269 10.13 -11.99 4.20
N GLU A 270 9.78 -13.21 3.83
CA GLU A 270 10.62 -14.11 3.07
C GLU A 270 10.55 -13.86 1.54
N GLY A 271 11.17 -14.73 0.78
CA GLY A 271 11.23 -14.68 -0.67
C GLY A 271 12.45 -13.97 -1.23
N PRO A 272 12.64 -14.03 -2.55
CA PRO A 272 13.85 -13.55 -3.21
C PRO A 272 13.98 -12.03 -3.11
N PHE A 273 15.23 -11.59 -2.98
CA PHE A 273 15.59 -10.18 -2.92
C PHE A 273 16.98 -9.97 -3.56
N PRO A 274 17.05 -9.89 -4.88
CA PRO A 274 18.34 -9.92 -5.61
C PRO A 274 19.31 -8.82 -5.22
N THR A 275 18.82 -7.63 -4.88
CA THR A 275 19.65 -6.46 -4.52
C THR A 275 19.90 -6.33 -3.02
N GLU A 276 19.55 -7.35 -2.21
CA GLU A 276 19.75 -7.32 -0.76
C GLU A 276 21.23 -7.07 -0.39
N ILE A 277 21.43 -6.21 0.59
CA ILE A 277 22.75 -5.90 1.16
C ILE A 277 22.77 -6.21 2.64
N LYS A 278 23.98 -6.50 3.14
CA LYS A 278 24.25 -6.80 4.55
C LYS A 278 25.42 -5.97 5.05
N GLY A 279 25.58 -5.89 6.37
CA GLY A 279 26.69 -5.20 7.01
C GLY A 279 26.44 -3.70 7.18
N LYS A 280 27.51 -2.94 7.43
CA LYS A 280 27.44 -1.55 7.93
C LYS A 280 26.50 -0.61 7.15
N ILE A 281 26.51 -0.69 5.82
CA ILE A 281 25.66 0.17 4.97
C ILE A 281 24.18 -0.20 5.15
N ALA A 282 23.85 -1.49 5.22
CA ALA A 282 22.47 -1.93 5.46
C ALA A 282 21.97 -1.47 6.84
N ASP A 283 22.81 -1.62 7.87
CA ASP A 283 22.50 -1.21 9.23
C ASP A 283 22.32 0.32 9.35
N GLU A 284 23.12 1.08 8.61
CA GLU A 284 23.01 2.54 8.53
C GLU A 284 21.71 2.97 7.91
N ILE A 285 21.34 2.41 6.74
CA ILE A 285 20.08 2.68 6.05
C ILE A 285 18.89 2.27 6.93
N LEU A 286 18.95 1.10 7.58
CA LEU A 286 17.91 0.60 8.46
C LEU A 286 17.65 1.57 9.62
N LYS A 287 18.72 2.04 10.28
CA LYS A 287 18.63 2.97 11.41
C LYS A 287 18.18 4.36 10.97
N LYS A 288 18.85 4.98 9.99
CA LYS A 288 18.49 6.31 9.46
C LYS A 288 17.07 6.34 8.89
N GLY A 289 16.71 5.29 8.16
CA GLY A 289 15.40 5.15 7.53
C GLY A 289 14.30 4.73 8.49
N ASN A 290 14.61 4.36 9.73
CA ASN A 290 13.67 3.75 10.66
C ASN A 290 12.88 2.61 9.98
N GLU A 291 13.62 1.67 9.36
CA GLU A 291 13.05 0.62 8.51
C GLU A 291 12.59 -0.58 9.34
N TYR A 292 11.50 -0.35 10.09
CA TYR A 292 10.80 -1.37 10.87
C TYR A 292 9.35 -1.48 10.41
N GLY A 293 8.78 -2.67 10.46
CA GLY A 293 7.39 -2.91 10.09
C GLY A 293 6.44 -2.16 11.00
N THR A 294 5.55 -1.35 10.44
CA THR A 294 4.59 -0.52 11.22
C THR A 294 3.69 -1.35 12.11
N THR A 295 3.31 -2.55 11.66
CA THR A 295 2.40 -3.45 12.38
C THR A 295 3.16 -4.45 13.27
N THR A 296 4.31 -4.95 12.81
CA THR A 296 5.02 -6.06 13.47
C THR A 296 6.27 -5.63 14.22
N GLY A 297 6.77 -4.41 13.99
CA GLY A 297 8.04 -3.92 14.54
C GLY A 297 9.30 -4.66 14.02
N ARG A 298 9.16 -5.63 13.11
CA ARG A 298 10.28 -6.40 12.56
C ARG A 298 11.19 -5.51 11.71
N PRO A 299 12.52 -5.66 11.78
CA PRO A 299 13.43 -4.97 10.87
C PRO A 299 13.16 -5.40 9.43
N ARG A 300 13.19 -4.45 8.51
CA ARG A 300 13.08 -4.72 7.07
C ARG A 300 14.43 -5.15 6.52
N ARG A 301 14.43 -6.09 5.60
CA ARG A 301 15.59 -6.40 4.77
C ARG A 301 15.87 -5.19 3.88
N ILE A 302 17.14 -4.84 3.72
CA ILE A 302 17.59 -3.64 2.98
C ILE A 302 18.29 -4.09 1.70
N GLY A 303 18.06 -3.38 0.61
CA GLY A 303 18.74 -3.60 -0.66
C GLY A 303 18.93 -2.30 -1.45
N TRP A 304 19.85 -2.32 -2.41
CA TRP A 304 19.97 -1.25 -3.37
C TRP A 304 18.72 -1.11 -4.24
N LEU A 305 18.49 0.07 -4.80
CA LEU A 305 17.36 0.29 -5.71
C LEU A 305 17.46 -0.67 -6.91
N ASP A 306 16.37 -1.38 -7.17
CA ASP A 306 16.23 -2.29 -8.30
C ASP A 306 15.33 -1.68 -9.39
N LEU A 307 15.95 -1.09 -10.40
CA LEU A 307 15.22 -0.42 -11.47
C LEU A 307 14.54 -1.39 -12.46
N ASN A 308 14.91 -2.68 -12.47
CA ASN A 308 14.18 -3.64 -13.30
C ASN A 308 12.80 -3.91 -12.68
N LEU A 309 12.75 -4.02 -11.35
CA LEU A 309 11.49 -4.13 -10.61
C LEU A 309 10.63 -2.87 -10.80
N VAL A 310 11.23 -1.70 -10.63
CA VAL A 310 10.52 -0.43 -10.79
C VAL A 310 10.00 -0.24 -12.22
N LYS A 311 10.83 -0.55 -13.22
CA LYS A 311 10.44 -0.49 -14.64
C LYS A 311 9.27 -1.42 -14.95
N TYR A 312 9.31 -2.65 -14.48
CA TYR A 312 8.21 -3.59 -14.62
C TYR A 312 6.91 -3.03 -14.03
N SER A 313 6.98 -2.44 -12.83
CA SER A 313 5.82 -1.82 -12.17
C SER A 313 5.26 -0.63 -12.96
N VAL A 314 6.15 0.18 -13.55
CA VAL A 314 5.80 1.29 -14.44
C VAL A 314 5.05 0.79 -15.67
N GLU A 315 5.54 -0.28 -16.30
CA GLU A 315 4.94 -0.86 -17.51
C GLU A 315 3.57 -1.50 -17.22
N VAL A 316 3.45 -2.29 -16.15
CA VAL A 316 2.19 -2.98 -15.78
C VAL A 316 1.07 -2.00 -15.44
N SER A 317 1.41 -0.87 -14.83
CA SER A 317 0.41 0.10 -14.36
C SER A 317 0.33 1.37 -15.22
N GLY A 318 1.12 1.50 -16.29
CA GLY A 318 1.13 2.69 -17.14
C GLY A 318 1.51 3.97 -16.39
N VAL A 319 2.47 3.87 -15.48
CA VAL A 319 2.93 4.99 -14.65
C VAL A 319 3.65 6.03 -15.50
N LYS A 320 3.23 7.29 -15.41
CA LYS A 320 3.87 8.42 -16.09
C LYS A 320 4.70 9.28 -15.17
N TYR A 321 4.37 9.29 -13.88
CA TYR A 321 4.98 10.15 -12.88
C TYR A 321 5.49 9.33 -11.70
N ILE A 322 6.64 9.70 -11.17
CA ILE A 322 7.26 9.05 -10.00
C ILE A 322 7.42 10.06 -8.88
N ALA A 323 7.08 9.62 -7.67
CA ALA A 323 7.47 10.24 -6.42
C ALA A 323 8.58 9.40 -5.77
N ILE A 324 9.76 9.97 -5.53
CA ILE A 324 10.85 9.30 -4.83
C ILE A 324 10.79 9.68 -3.34
N SER A 325 10.71 8.67 -2.50
CA SER A 325 10.74 8.83 -1.04
C SER A 325 12.11 8.48 -0.46
N LYS A 326 12.39 9.03 0.73
CA LYS A 326 13.57 8.68 1.54
C LYS A 326 14.92 8.79 0.82
N ILE A 327 15.04 9.73 -0.12
CA ILE A 327 16.29 9.98 -0.85
C ILE A 327 17.35 10.64 0.08
N ASP A 328 16.90 11.32 1.12
CA ASP A 328 17.67 11.89 2.21
C ASP A 328 18.42 10.83 3.05
N ILE A 329 17.86 9.63 3.16
CA ILE A 329 18.44 8.52 3.93
C ILE A 329 19.78 8.05 3.33
N LEU A 330 19.97 8.24 2.03
CA LEU A 330 21.21 7.91 1.33
C LEU A 330 22.31 8.99 1.48
N SER A 331 22.02 10.11 2.16
CA SER A 331 23.01 11.14 2.47
C SER A 331 24.15 10.58 3.33
N GLY A 332 25.40 10.92 3.00
CA GLY A 332 26.60 10.45 3.67
C GLY A 332 27.08 9.07 3.21
N ILE A 333 26.36 8.38 2.33
CA ILE A 333 26.83 7.13 1.74
C ILE A 333 27.70 7.46 0.53
N GLY A 334 28.99 7.09 0.58
CA GLY A 334 29.98 7.47 -0.43
C GLY A 334 29.67 6.91 -1.81
N GLU A 335 29.27 5.63 -1.93
CA GLU A 335 28.87 4.99 -3.16
C GLU A 335 27.46 4.42 -3.08
N ILE A 336 26.59 4.86 -4.01
CA ILE A 336 25.20 4.40 -4.12
C ILE A 336 25.06 3.57 -5.37
N LYS A 337 24.54 2.34 -5.22
CA LYS A 337 24.38 1.40 -6.33
C LYS A 337 22.93 1.27 -6.76
N VAL A 338 22.72 1.17 -8.07
CA VAL A 338 21.38 0.97 -8.67
C VAL A 338 21.45 -0.20 -9.64
N ALA A 339 20.66 -1.24 -9.40
CA ALA A 339 20.58 -2.39 -10.29
C ALA A 339 19.73 -2.04 -11.52
N TYR A 340 20.24 -2.31 -12.71
CA TYR A 340 19.55 -2.01 -13.98
C TYR A 340 19.45 -3.21 -14.92
N ALA A 341 20.06 -4.33 -14.57
CA ALA A 341 20.00 -5.61 -15.26
C ALA A 341 20.41 -6.74 -14.30
N TYR A 342 20.30 -7.98 -14.74
CA TYR A 342 20.79 -9.14 -14.00
C TYR A 342 21.66 -10.02 -14.91
N LYS A 343 22.67 -10.68 -14.32
CA LYS A 343 23.34 -11.84 -14.92
C LYS A 343 22.57 -13.10 -14.53
N TYR A 344 22.21 -13.88 -15.53
CA TYR A 344 21.49 -15.13 -15.35
C TYR A 344 21.90 -16.13 -16.42
N ASN A 345 22.40 -17.30 -16.05
CA ASN A 345 22.92 -18.35 -16.98
C ASN A 345 23.86 -17.78 -18.05
N GLY A 346 24.83 -16.94 -17.65
CA GLY A 346 25.82 -16.32 -18.51
C GLY A 346 25.31 -15.19 -19.42
N LYS A 347 24.04 -14.85 -19.36
CA LYS A 347 23.41 -13.79 -20.18
C LYS A 347 22.99 -12.60 -19.33
N ILE A 348 22.91 -11.41 -19.94
CA ILE A 348 22.31 -10.22 -19.32
C ILE A 348 20.82 -10.20 -19.64
N ILE A 349 20.00 -10.18 -18.60
CA ILE A 349 18.55 -10.08 -18.71
C ILE A 349 18.03 -8.84 -17.99
N LYS A 350 16.88 -8.31 -18.44
CA LYS A 350 16.17 -7.18 -17.82
C LYS A 350 14.81 -7.57 -17.26
N LYS A 351 14.30 -8.72 -17.67
CA LYS A 351 13.05 -9.28 -17.15
C LYS A 351 13.33 -10.27 -16.03
N ILE A 352 12.52 -10.26 -15.02
CA ILE A 352 12.59 -11.18 -13.89
C ILE A 352 11.83 -12.45 -14.27
N PRO A 353 12.42 -13.63 -14.04
CA PRO A 353 11.69 -14.90 -14.16
C PRO A 353 10.47 -14.91 -13.21
N PRO A 354 9.36 -15.56 -13.58
CA PRO A 354 8.20 -15.67 -12.70
C PRO A 354 8.41 -16.62 -11.52
N ASP A 355 9.35 -17.55 -11.63
CA ASP A 355 9.66 -18.52 -10.57
C ASP A 355 10.60 -17.90 -9.52
N PRO A 356 10.22 -17.85 -8.25
CA PRO A 356 11.06 -17.35 -7.16
C PRO A 356 12.39 -18.07 -7.02
N SER A 357 12.45 -19.38 -7.33
CA SER A 357 13.69 -20.15 -7.28
C SER A 357 14.71 -19.65 -8.32
N GLU A 358 14.25 -19.24 -9.49
CA GLU A 358 15.06 -18.65 -10.54
C GLU A 358 15.48 -17.21 -10.20
N ILE A 359 14.60 -16.45 -9.56
CA ILE A 359 14.92 -15.09 -9.08
C ILE A 359 16.09 -15.13 -8.08
N SER A 360 16.15 -16.15 -7.23
CA SER A 360 17.23 -16.32 -6.25
C SER A 360 18.61 -16.55 -6.90
N LYS A 361 18.67 -16.96 -8.19
CA LYS A 361 19.91 -17.17 -8.97
C LYS A 361 20.39 -15.91 -9.69
N LEU A 362 19.61 -14.84 -9.67
CA LEU A 362 19.94 -13.58 -10.34
C LEU A 362 21.09 -12.87 -9.63
N THR A 363 22.07 -12.42 -10.40
CA THR A 363 23.14 -11.55 -9.91
C THR A 363 22.92 -10.13 -10.45
N PRO A 364 22.67 -9.13 -9.61
CA PRO A 364 22.42 -7.76 -10.07
C PRO A 364 23.63 -7.15 -10.78
N VAL A 365 23.34 -6.41 -11.85
CA VAL A 365 24.31 -5.56 -12.53
C VAL A 365 24.05 -4.12 -12.11
N TYR A 366 25.05 -3.49 -11.51
CA TYR A 366 24.91 -2.18 -10.90
C TYR A 366 25.53 -1.07 -11.74
N ARG A 367 24.89 0.09 -11.76
CA ARG A 367 25.53 1.39 -11.96
C ARG A 367 25.87 1.97 -10.60
N VAL A 368 27.09 2.46 -10.44
CA VAL A 368 27.56 3.13 -9.22
C VAL A 368 27.44 4.63 -9.42
N PHE A 369 26.92 5.31 -8.40
CA PHE A 369 26.83 6.76 -8.31
C PHE A 369 27.69 7.22 -7.14
N GLU A 370 28.37 8.32 -7.31
CA GLU A 370 28.96 9.07 -6.21
C GLU A 370 27.84 9.56 -5.28
N GLY A 371 28.03 9.42 -3.99
CA GLY A 371 27.06 9.83 -2.99
C GLY A 371 26.87 11.36 -2.94
N TRP A 372 25.99 11.78 -2.09
CA TRP A 372 25.71 13.18 -1.81
C TRP A 372 25.62 13.45 -0.32
N GLU A 373 25.91 14.67 0.06
CA GLU A 373 25.62 15.20 1.38
C GLU A 373 24.35 16.04 1.28
N PHE A 374 23.48 15.88 2.27
CA PHE A 374 22.23 16.63 2.37
C PHE A 374 21.95 16.91 3.84
N THR A 375 22.09 18.17 4.23
CA THR A 375 21.81 18.64 5.59
C THR A 375 20.37 19.11 5.71
N GLY A 376 19.84 19.18 6.92
CA GLY A 376 18.46 19.66 7.14
C GLY A 376 18.23 21.09 6.66
N GLU A 377 19.25 21.92 6.60
CA GLU A 377 19.23 23.30 6.09
C GLU A 377 19.13 23.35 4.56
N ASP A 378 19.65 22.34 3.87
CA ASP A 378 19.66 22.24 2.41
C ASP A 378 18.29 21.92 1.80
N ARG A 379 17.29 21.60 2.62
CA ARG A 379 15.93 21.22 2.14
C ARG A 379 15.27 22.30 1.29
N ARG A 380 15.67 23.58 1.48
CA ARG A 380 15.19 24.73 0.70
C ARG A 380 16.10 25.04 -0.50
N ASN A 381 17.32 24.51 -0.50
CA ASN A 381 18.36 24.79 -1.48
C ASN A 381 18.26 23.90 -2.73
N GLU A 382 19.20 24.09 -3.63
CA GLU A 382 19.28 23.31 -4.86
C GLU A 382 19.65 21.85 -4.59
N ILE A 383 19.00 20.95 -5.30
CA ILE A 383 19.27 19.51 -5.19
C ILE A 383 20.73 19.26 -5.63
N PRO A 384 21.55 18.50 -4.84
CA PRO A 384 22.90 18.18 -5.20
C PRO A 384 23.05 17.55 -6.59
N LYS A 385 24.14 17.87 -7.30
CA LYS A 385 24.39 17.39 -8.67
C LYS A 385 24.33 15.85 -8.76
N ASN A 386 24.93 15.16 -7.80
CA ASN A 386 24.96 13.69 -7.79
C ASN A 386 23.55 13.10 -7.58
N MET A 387 22.72 13.73 -6.73
CA MET A 387 21.32 13.36 -6.57
C MET A 387 20.52 13.63 -7.86
N LYS A 388 20.77 14.74 -8.57
CA LYS A 388 20.16 14.99 -9.88
C LYS A 388 20.53 13.91 -10.90
N ASN A 389 21.79 13.45 -10.92
CA ASN A 389 22.24 12.38 -11.80
C ASN A 389 21.56 11.04 -11.48
N TYR A 390 21.37 10.74 -10.19
CA TYR A 390 20.64 9.56 -9.73
C TYR A 390 19.18 9.60 -10.19
N ILE A 391 18.48 10.72 -9.99
CA ILE A 391 17.09 10.93 -10.42
C ILE A 391 16.97 10.78 -11.94
N ARG A 392 17.85 11.43 -12.71
CA ARG A 392 17.85 11.34 -14.18
C ARG A 392 18.01 9.90 -14.67
N PHE A 393 18.82 9.10 -14.00
CA PHE A 393 18.98 7.70 -14.37
C PHE A 393 17.72 6.88 -14.12
N ILE A 394 16.98 7.16 -13.04
CA ILE A 394 15.67 6.55 -12.79
C ILE A 394 14.72 6.90 -13.94
N GLU A 395 14.61 8.17 -14.31
CA GLU A 395 13.77 8.61 -15.42
C GLU A 395 14.16 7.93 -16.75
N GLU A 396 15.47 7.92 -17.08
CA GLU A 396 15.99 7.28 -18.29
C GLU A 396 15.63 5.79 -18.39
N LYS A 397 15.74 5.06 -17.29
CA LYS A 397 15.51 3.60 -17.28
C LYS A 397 14.05 3.22 -17.19
N THR A 398 13.23 4.02 -16.53
CA THR A 398 11.81 3.75 -16.34
C THR A 398 10.93 4.36 -17.43
N GLY A 399 11.37 5.45 -18.06
CA GLY A 399 10.57 6.25 -18.99
C GLY A 399 9.52 7.13 -18.29
N ALA A 400 9.47 7.12 -16.96
CA ALA A 400 8.54 7.93 -16.16
C ALA A 400 9.26 9.14 -15.56
N LYS A 401 8.56 10.30 -15.46
CA LYS A 401 9.11 11.53 -14.97
C LYS A 401 9.06 11.62 -13.44
N VAL A 402 10.17 11.95 -12.81
CA VAL A 402 10.21 12.21 -11.36
C VAL A 402 9.72 13.63 -11.09
N VAL A 403 8.59 13.74 -10.38
CA VAL A 403 7.91 15.02 -10.12
C VAL A 403 7.86 15.40 -8.65
N ILE A 404 8.08 14.43 -7.76
CA ILE A 404 8.09 14.62 -6.31
C ILE A 404 9.31 13.92 -5.71
N ILE A 405 9.98 14.58 -4.77
CA ILE A 405 10.96 13.96 -3.87
C ILE A 405 10.60 14.24 -2.42
N SER A 406 10.83 13.26 -1.56
CA SER A 406 10.65 13.39 -0.12
C SER A 406 12.02 13.39 0.56
N LEU A 407 12.32 14.46 1.26
CA LEU A 407 13.62 14.80 1.85
C LEU A 407 13.60 14.71 3.40
N GLY A 408 12.64 13.99 3.96
CA GLY A 408 12.48 13.81 5.40
C GLY A 408 11.15 13.17 5.76
N ALA A 409 10.81 13.12 7.05
CA ALA A 409 9.63 12.41 7.55
C ALA A 409 8.34 13.25 7.48
N SER A 410 8.44 14.57 7.62
CA SER A 410 7.27 15.43 7.69
C SER A 410 6.71 15.79 6.30
N ARG A 411 5.46 16.25 6.25
CA ARG A 411 4.80 16.70 5.01
C ARG A 411 5.58 17.81 4.32
N GLU A 412 6.11 18.72 5.10
CA GLU A 412 6.86 19.91 4.68
C GLU A 412 8.19 19.53 4.01
N ASP A 413 8.70 18.33 4.27
CA ASP A 413 9.91 17.79 3.63
C ASP A 413 9.66 17.22 2.23
N THR A 414 8.55 17.59 1.60
CA THR A 414 8.19 17.15 0.24
C THR A 414 8.44 18.27 -0.75
N LYS A 415 9.24 18.00 -1.80
CA LYS A 415 9.59 18.95 -2.83
C LYS A 415 9.03 18.54 -4.19
N LEU A 416 8.35 19.46 -4.86
CA LEU A 416 7.94 19.31 -6.26
C LEU A 416 9.13 19.67 -7.17
N LEU A 417 9.42 18.81 -8.17
CA LEU A 417 10.50 19.02 -9.14
C LEU A 417 10.00 19.55 -10.48
N GLY A 418 8.73 19.50 -10.74
CA GLY A 418 8.15 19.95 -12.00
C GLY A 418 6.64 20.06 -11.95
N ARG A 419 6.07 20.60 -13.03
CA ARG A 419 4.62 20.58 -13.25
C ARG A 419 4.19 19.21 -13.79
N PHE A 420 3.07 18.72 -13.35
CA PHE A 420 2.43 17.52 -13.85
C PHE A 420 0.91 17.68 -13.85
#